data_9153a2b6f05b3de0df106c159c076a45
#
_entry.id   9153a2b6f05b3de0df106c159c076a45
#
_cell.length_a   1.000
_cell.length_b   1.000
_cell.length_c   1.000
_cell.angle_alpha   90.00
_cell.angle_beta   90.00
_cell.angle_gamma   90.00
#
_symmetry.space_group_name_H-M   'P 1'
#
loop_
_entity.id
_entity.type
_entity.pdbx_description
1 polymer ?
#
loop_
_entity_poly.entity_id
_entity_poly.type
_entity_poly.pdbx_seq_one_letter_code
_entity_poly.pdbx_strand_id
1 'polypeptide(L)'
;MAQDTIQTAETAVIATTDSTTIISTQDAQPSGIAPNPYKDIIAKKEFAFNIGSILRGILGMAVIIFIAWLFSLDRRRVNWKTVGIALLFQLILAISVIAFPVVQDVFEFLGKLFVAVLNWTKAGSEFLFGPLVDTSNFGFIFALQILPTIIFFSALTSLFFYLGILQKVVWVMAWLLSKALNLTGAESLSTAGNIFLGQTEAPLMVKEYIPRMTKSEVMLVMTAGMSTMAGGVLAAYIAMLGGGDKLMEIEFAKHLLSASVMAAPGAIAIAKILKPQTEEIDNSVDVPKEKIGKNVLDAISNGTTDGLKLAANVAAMLLVFYALIAGFNYVFEHIGSWTSLNPLIASVTDGKFTSLNMQFLLSYLFAPIIWLTGVPSEDLALVGRLLGEKLILTEFVGYQSLSEMIQSGAFANPKSIIMATYVLCGFANFASVGIQIGGVGGIAPNQKPTLSAYGFRSLLGATLVALMSAAMIGMLIV
;
A
#
# COMPACT_ATOMS: atom_id res chain seq x y z
N MET A 1 -47.01 -52.21 15.19
CA MET A 1 -47.75 -52.06 13.95
C MET A 1 -47.35 -50.74 13.36
N ALA A 2 -46.79 -50.67 12.35
CA ALA A 2 -46.27 -51.05 11.08
C ALA A 2 -45.13 -50.09 10.78
N GLN A 3 -43.91 -50.46 10.57
CA GLN A 3 -43.23 -51.07 9.42
C GLN A 3 -43.24 -50.23 8.13
N ASP A 4 -41.99 -49.81 7.78
CA ASP A 4 -41.34 -49.84 6.48
C ASP A 4 -41.92 -49.04 5.31
N THR A 5 -41.06 -48.20 4.73
CA THR A 5 -40.63 -48.46 3.33
C THR A 5 -39.36 -47.64 3.00
N ILE A 6 -38.24 -48.36 2.84
CA ILE A 6 -37.04 -47.92 2.13
C ILE A 6 -37.30 -48.12 0.65
N GLN A 7 -37.14 -47.11 -0.18
CA GLN A 7 -37.06 -47.27 -1.64
C GLN A 7 -35.64 -46.94 -2.13
N THR A 8 -34.93 -48.01 -2.46
CA THR A 8 -33.72 -48.05 -3.28
C THR A 8 -34.07 -47.72 -4.73
N ALA A 9 -33.35 -46.76 -5.31
CA ALA A 9 -33.36 -46.54 -6.77
C ALA A 9 -32.08 -47.17 -7.35
N GLU A 10 -32.33 -48.16 -8.21
CA GLU A 10 -31.33 -48.90 -8.97
C GLU A 10 -30.66 -48.04 -10.06
N THR A 11 -29.40 -48.31 -10.22
CA THR A 11 -28.50 -47.80 -11.26
C THR A 11 -28.76 -48.50 -12.58
N ALA A 12 -29.07 -47.76 -13.63
CA ALA A 12 -29.04 -48.29 -15.00
C ALA A 12 -27.68 -47.94 -15.64
N VAL A 13 -26.87 -48.97 -15.87
CA VAL A 13 -25.62 -48.89 -16.64
C VAL A 13 -25.99 -49.04 -18.11
N ILE A 14 -25.70 -48.06 -18.94
CA ILE A 14 -25.60 -48.23 -20.40
C ILE A 14 -24.14 -47.94 -20.77
N ALA A 15 -23.43 -48.97 -21.17
CA ALA A 15 -22.12 -48.92 -21.74
C ALA A 15 -22.20 -48.49 -23.21
N THR A 16 -21.52 -47.45 -23.61
CA THR A 16 -21.02 -47.27 -24.98
C THR A 16 -19.57 -46.80 -24.93
N THR A 17 -18.72 -47.58 -25.54
CA THR A 17 -17.30 -47.38 -25.82
C THR A 17 -17.07 -46.14 -26.69
N ASP A 18 -16.19 -45.25 -26.29
CA ASP A 18 -14.94 -44.82 -26.91
C ASP A 18 -14.51 -43.44 -26.43
N SER A 19 -13.19 -43.30 -26.30
CA SER A 19 -12.42 -42.06 -26.08
C SER A 19 -12.26 -41.64 -24.62
N THR A 20 -11.19 -42.18 -24.05
CA THR A 20 -10.51 -41.71 -22.81
C THR A 20 -10.08 -40.27 -22.94
N THR A 21 -10.87 -39.35 -22.39
CA THR A 21 -10.38 -38.03 -21.99
C THR A 21 -10.37 -38.03 -20.46
N ILE A 22 -9.18 -38.19 -19.92
CA ILE A 22 -8.96 -37.99 -18.47
C ILE A 22 -9.16 -36.50 -18.20
N ILE A 23 -10.37 -36.12 -17.78
CA ILE A 23 -10.62 -34.82 -17.16
C ILE A 23 -10.07 -34.97 -15.75
N SER A 24 -8.89 -34.35 -15.52
CA SER A 24 -8.35 -34.16 -14.18
C SER A 24 -9.33 -33.31 -13.39
N THR A 25 -10.05 -33.92 -12.48
CA THR A 25 -10.84 -33.25 -11.44
C THR A 25 -9.87 -32.71 -10.38
N GLN A 26 -9.08 -31.69 -10.72
CA GLN A 26 -8.41 -30.81 -9.79
C GLN A 26 -8.81 -29.41 -10.19
N ASP A 27 -9.66 -28.84 -9.40
CA ASP A 27 -9.95 -27.41 -9.16
C ASP A 27 -11.46 -27.15 -8.99
N ALA A 28 -12.10 -27.94 -8.11
CA ALA A 28 -13.33 -27.47 -7.49
C ALA A 28 -12.93 -26.51 -6.38
N GLN A 29 -12.91 -25.20 -6.64
CA GLN A 29 -12.80 -24.17 -5.63
C GLN A 29 -14.05 -24.18 -4.74
N PRO A 30 -13.92 -24.37 -3.41
CA PRO A 30 -14.98 -24.04 -2.48
C PRO A 30 -14.82 -22.56 -2.14
N SER A 31 -15.41 -21.67 -2.89
CA SER A 31 -15.41 -20.26 -2.52
C SER A 31 -16.76 -19.63 -2.82
N GLY A 32 -17.46 -19.23 -1.77
CA GLY A 32 -18.60 -18.33 -1.84
C GLY A 32 -18.21 -16.89 -2.19
N ILE A 33 -16.97 -16.64 -2.63
CA ILE A 33 -16.51 -15.37 -3.19
C ILE A 33 -16.62 -15.49 -4.71
N ALA A 34 -17.33 -14.57 -5.34
CA ALA A 34 -17.40 -14.50 -6.80
C ALA A 34 -15.98 -14.40 -7.38
N PRO A 35 -15.65 -15.14 -8.45
CA PRO A 35 -14.33 -15.09 -9.05
C PRO A 35 -14.00 -13.65 -9.46
N ASN A 36 -12.78 -13.20 -9.15
CA ASN A 36 -12.32 -11.87 -9.52
C ASN A 36 -12.42 -11.70 -11.05
N PRO A 37 -13.26 -10.79 -11.57
CA PRO A 37 -13.50 -10.65 -12.99
C PRO A 37 -12.27 -10.21 -13.78
N TYR A 38 -11.24 -9.71 -13.11
CA TYR A 38 -9.99 -9.22 -13.72
C TYR A 38 -8.81 -10.20 -13.59
N LYS A 39 -9.02 -11.40 -13.02
CA LYS A 39 -7.96 -12.38 -12.74
C LYS A 39 -7.09 -12.67 -13.96
N ASP A 40 -7.73 -13.04 -15.07
CA ASP A 40 -7.02 -13.44 -16.30
C ASP A 40 -6.32 -12.26 -16.98
N ILE A 41 -6.81 -11.05 -16.78
CA ILE A 41 -6.28 -9.84 -17.40
C ILE A 41 -5.11 -9.30 -16.58
N ILE A 42 -5.22 -9.28 -15.24
CA ILE A 42 -4.13 -8.85 -14.35
C ILE A 42 -2.94 -9.82 -14.44
N ALA A 43 -3.21 -11.12 -14.63
CA ALA A 43 -2.16 -12.14 -14.82
C ALA A 43 -1.48 -12.06 -16.18
N LYS A 44 -2.16 -11.58 -17.24
CA LYS A 44 -1.62 -11.41 -18.60
C LYS A 44 -1.08 -10.01 -18.79
N LYS A 45 0.08 -9.73 -18.23
CA LYS A 45 0.76 -8.45 -18.46
C LYS A 45 1.31 -8.39 -19.87
N GLU A 46 0.76 -7.55 -20.70
CA GLU A 46 1.40 -7.13 -21.94
C GLU A 46 2.17 -5.83 -21.70
N PHE A 47 3.50 -5.95 -21.77
CA PHE A 47 4.36 -4.77 -21.86
C PHE A 47 4.17 -4.20 -23.27
N ALA A 48 3.47 -3.10 -23.37
CA ALA A 48 3.24 -2.44 -24.63
C ALA A 48 3.53 -0.94 -24.52
N PHE A 49 4.38 -0.45 -25.41
CA PHE A 49 4.66 0.98 -25.52
C PHE A 49 3.52 1.71 -26.24
N ASN A 50 2.79 2.54 -25.52
CA ASN A 50 1.89 3.52 -26.12
C ASN A 50 2.48 4.93 -25.95
N ILE A 51 2.80 5.58 -27.06
CA ILE A 51 3.37 6.94 -27.07
C ILE A 51 2.48 7.93 -26.30
N GLY A 52 1.17 7.82 -26.41
CA GLY A 52 0.23 8.66 -25.67
C GLY A 52 0.33 8.47 -24.15
N SER A 53 0.43 7.22 -23.68
CA SER A 53 0.63 6.91 -22.24
C SER A 53 1.96 7.45 -21.73
N ILE A 54 3.04 7.32 -22.52
CA ILE A 54 4.37 7.83 -22.17
C ILE A 54 4.36 9.35 -22.06
N LEU A 55 3.82 10.06 -23.06
CA LEU A 55 3.75 11.52 -23.06
C LEU A 55 2.91 12.04 -21.88
N ARG A 56 1.77 11.41 -21.60
CA ARG A 56 0.91 11.76 -20.47
C ARG A 56 1.61 11.51 -19.13
N GLY A 57 2.32 10.40 -18.97
CA GLY A 57 3.07 10.10 -17.76
C GLY A 57 4.25 11.07 -17.54
N ILE A 58 4.97 11.45 -18.61
CA ILE A 58 6.03 12.48 -18.54
C ILE A 58 5.42 13.83 -18.12
N LEU A 59 4.28 14.22 -18.70
CA LEU A 59 3.56 15.42 -18.27
C LEU A 59 3.17 15.34 -16.80
N GLY A 60 2.62 14.21 -16.37
CA GLY A 60 2.26 13.97 -14.97
C GLY A 60 3.46 14.10 -14.02
N MET A 61 4.58 13.46 -14.34
CA MET A 61 5.81 13.60 -13.57
C MET A 61 6.29 15.06 -13.51
N ALA A 62 6.27 15.77 -14.63
CA ALA A 62 6.67 17.20 -14.68
C ALA A 62 5.78 18.06 -13.79
N VAL A 63 4.47 17.85 -13.83
CA VAL A 63 3.50 18.58 -12.98
C VAL A 63 3.70 18.22 -11.50
N ILE A 64 3.93 16.96 -11.15
CA ILE A 64 4.20 16.51 -9.78
C ILE A 64 5.47 17.19 -9.24
N ILE A 65 6.55 17.21 -10.04
CA ILE A 65 7.81 17.92 -9.70
C ILE A 65 7.56 19.42 -9.54
N PHE A 66 6.77 20.02 -10.43
CA PHE A 66 6.41 21.42 -10.36
C PHE A 66 5.62 21.74 -9.09
N ILE A 67 4.66 20.90 -8.70
CA ILE A 67 3.92 21.05 -7.44
C ILE A 67 4.90 20.97 -6.24
N ALA A 68 5.79 19.98 -6.21
CA ALA A 68 6.79 19.87 -5.15
C ALA A 68 7.68 21.12 -5.08
N TRP A 69 8.12 21.64 -6.22
CA TRP A 69 8.92 22.86 -6.30
C TRP A 69 8.13 24.11 -5.86
N LEU A 70 6.84 24.20 -6.19
CA LEU A 70 5.96 25.29 -5.76
C LEU A 70 5.85 25.35 -4.23
N PHE A 71 5.80 24.22 -3.55
CA PHE A 71 5.73 24.11 -2.09
C PHE A 71 7.11 24.01 -1.42
N SER A 72 8.21 24.16 -2.18
CA SER A 72 9.58 24.17 -1.66
C SER A 72 9.82 25.34 -0.73
N LEU A 73 10.52 25.07 0.37
CA LEU A 73 10.95 26.10 1.35
C LEU A 73 12.11 26.95 0.85
N ASP A 74 12.91 26.44 -0.10
CA ASP A 74 13.99 27.20 -0.73
C ASP A 74 14.18 26.74 -2.19
N ARG A 75 13.35 27.28 -3.09
CA ARG A 75 13.29 26.90 -4.52
C ARG A 75 14.61 27.07 -5.26
N ARG A 76 15.46 28.02 -4.82
CA ARG A 76 16.73 28.35 -5.50
C ARG A 76 17.85 27.40 -5.13
N ARG A 77 17.75 26.71 -3.99
CA ARG A 77 18.79 25.80 -3.48
C ARG A 77 18.49 24.32 -3.74
N VAL A 78 17.49 24.02 -4.57
CA VAL A 78 17.18 22.64 -4.97
C VAL A 78 18.36 22.05 -5.75
N ASN A 79 18.90 20.94 -5.24
CA ASN A 79 19.95 20.19 -5.93
C ASN A 79 19.33 19.28 -6.99
N TRP A 80 19.13 19.81 -8.20
CA TRP A 80 18.53 19.09 -9.32
C TRP A 80 19.30 17.85 -9.75
N LYS A 81 20.61 17.77 -9.47
CA LYS A 81 21.42 16.58 -9.73
C LYS A 81 20.96 15.42 -8.85
N THR A 82 20.84 15.62 -7.54
CA THR A 82 20.34 14.59 -6.60
C THR A 82 18.91 14.20 -6.95
N VAL A 83 18.03 15.18 -7.22
CA VAL A 83 16.64 14.92 -7.64
C VAL A 83 16.59 14.09 -8.91
N GLY A 84 17.35 14.47 -9.96
CA GLY A 84 17.37 13.75 -11.23
C GLY A 84 17.88 12.32 -11.10
N ILE A 85 18.94 12.08 -10.30
CA ILE A 85 19.46 10.74 -10.06
C ILE A 85 18.44 9.91 -9.29
N ALA A 86 17.75 10.46 -8.29
CA ALA A 86 16.74 9.76 -7.52
C ALA A 86 15.53 9.37 -8.37
N LEU A 87 15.04 10.28 -9.23
CA LEU A 87 13.95 10.00 -10.18
C LEU A 87 14.37 8.99 -11.25
N LEU A 88 15.60 9.08 -11.75
CA LEU A 88 16.15 8.07 -12.69
C LEU A 88 16.22 6.70 -12.03
N PHE A 89 16.66 6.63 -10.77
CA PHE A 89 16.71 5.37 -10.03
C PHE A 89 15.30 4.79 -9.81
N GLN A 90 14.32 5.63 -9.46
CA GLN A 90 12.91 5.23 -9.35
C GLN A 90 12.37 4.71 -10.70
N LEU A 91 12.68 5.38 -11.80
CA LEU A 91 12.26 4.96 -13.15
C LEU A 91 12.92 3.64 -13.57
N ILE A 92 14.22 3.47 -13.30
CA ILE A 92 14.93 2.20 -13.54
C ILE A 92 14.26 1.05 -12.76
N LEU A 93 13.90 1.27 -11.51
CA LEU A 93 13.16 0.28 -10.71
C LEU A 93 11.80 -0.03 -11.34
N ALA A 94 11.03 0.99 -11.77
CA ALA A 94 9.75 0.80 -12.44
C ALA A 94 9.89 -0.06 -13.71
N ILE A 95 10.85 0.27 -14.58
CA ILE A 95 11.13 -0.48 -15.80
C ILE A 95 11.59 -1.91 -15.44
N SER A 96 12.45 -2.04 -14.43
CA SER A 96 13.00 -3.35 -14.03
C SER A 96 11.91 -4.31 -13.58
N VAL A 97 10.97 -3.85 -12.79
CA VAL A 97 9.84 -4.65 -12.29
C VAL A 97 8.90 -5.10 -13.41
N ILE A 98 8.70 -4.25 -14.43
CA ILE A 98 7.75 -4.55 -15.51
C ILE A 98 8.40 -5.31 -16.66
N ALA A 99 9.65 -4.97 -17.02
CA ALA A 99 10.28 -5.44 -18.26
C ALA A 99 11.30 -6.58 -18.08
N PHE A 100 11.92 -6.71 -16.89
CA PHE A 100 13.02 -7.68 -16.73
C PHE A 100 12.54 -8.95 -15.98
N PRO A 101 12.51 -10.12 -16.65
CA PRO A 101 12.03 -11.37 -16.05
C PRO A 101 12.74 -11.72 -14.73
N VAL A 102 14.07 -11.56 -14.67
CA VAL A 102 14.85 -11.85 -13.44
C VAL A 102 14.37 -11.02 -12.25
N VAL A 103 14.03 -9.74 -12.47
CA VAL A 103 13.51 -8.87 -11.40
C VAL A 103 12.09 -9.28 -11.04
N GLN A 104 11.26 -9.62 -12.03
CA GLN A 104 9.91 -10.14 -11.81
C GLN A 104 9.95 -11.42 -10.96
N ASP A 105 10.87 -12.37 -11.29
CA ASP A 105 11.04 -13.62 -10.55
C ASP A 105 11.44 -13.36 -9.08
N VAL A 106 12.31 -12.36 -8.82
CA VAL A 106 12.66 -11.96 -7.45
C VAL A 106 11.44 -11.43 -6.68
N PHE A 107 10.68 -10.53 -7.29
CA PHE A 107 9.47 -9.99 -6.64
C PHE A 107 8.37 -11.06 -6.49
N GLU A 108 8.26 -11.99 -7.45
CA GLU A 108 7.36 -13.13 -7.36
C GLU A 108 7.77 -14.09 -6.24
N PHE A 109 9.06 -14.39 -6.11
CA PHE A 109 9.58 -15.18 -5.00
C PHE A 109 9.27 -14.53 -3.64
N LEU A 110 9.51 -13.22 -3.51
CA LEU A 110 9.15 -12.48 -2.30
C LEU A 110 7.63 -12.51 -2.06
N GLY A 111 6.83 -12.35 -3.11
CA GLY A 111 5.37 -12.47 -3.03
C GLY A 111 4.93 -13.85 -2.53
N LYS A 112 5.50 -14.94 -3.09
CA LYS A 112 5.25 -16.30 -2.61
C LYS A 112 5.62 -16.49 -1.14
N LEU A 113 6.69 -15.85 -0.68
CA LEU A 113 7.08 -15.87 0.72
C LEU A 113 6.03 -15.17 1.60
N PHE A 114 5.54 -14.01 1.18
CA PHE A 114 4.44 -13.31 1.90
C PHE A 114 3.18 -14.16 1.96
N VAL A 115 2.78 -14.78 0.84
CA VAL A 115 1.61 -15.67 0.79
C VAL A 115 1.80 -16.90 1.68
N ALA A 116 3.00 -17.47 1.75
CA ALA A 116 3.30 -18.57 2.68
C ALA A 116 3.10 -18.14 4.14
N VAL A 117 3.57 -16.96 4.51
CA VAL A 117 3.37 -16.40 5.86
C VAL A 117 1.89 -16.11 6.14
N LEU A 118 1.13 -15.64 5.17
CA LEU A 118 -0.33 -15.51 5.28
C LEU A 118 -1.01 -16.85 5.59
N ASN A 119 -0.61 -17.94 4.93
CA ASN A 119 -1.13 -19.28 5.22
C ASN A 119 -0.79 -19.76 6.65
N TRP A 120 0.40 -19.43 7.18
CA TRP A 120 0.73 -19.73 8.58
C TRP A 120 -0.14 -18.93 9.55
N THR A 121 -0.41 -17.67 9.24
CA THR A 121 -1.35 -16.86 10.03
C THR A 121 -2.75 -17.46 10.03
N LYS A 122 -3.21 -17.93 8.85
CA LYS A 122 -4.51 -18.58 8.72
C LYS A 122 -4.65 -19.78 9.67
N ALA A 123 -3.63 -20.63 9.76
CA ALA A 123 -3.62 -21.76 10.69
C ALA A 123 -3.77 -21.31 12.16
N GLY A 124 -3.10 -20.21 12.55
CA GLY A 124 -3.27 -19.61 13.88
C GLY A 124 -4.68 -19.05 14.11
N SER A 125 -5.25 -18.40 13.10
CA SER A 125 -6.62 -17.86 13.15
C SER A 125 -7.67 -18.96 13.23
N GLU A 126 -7.51 -20.05 12.46
CA GLU A 126 -8.39 -21.22 12.52
C GLU A 126 -8.34 -21.89 13.91
N PHE A 127 -7.18 -21.97 14.53
CA PHE A 127 -7.06 -22.47 15.89
C PHE A 127 -7.82 -21.62 16.93
N LEU A 128 -7.74 -20.27 16.81
CA LEU A 128 -8.36 -19.36 17.77
C LEU A 128 -9.87 -19.18 17.55
N PHE A 129 -10.30 -19.08 16.29
CA PHE A 129 -11.66 -18.66 15.92
C PHE A 129 -12.45 -19.79 15.28
N GLY A 130 -11.85 -20.95 15.01
CA GLY A 130 -12.51 -22.11 14.43
C GLY A 130 -13.18 -21.81 13.08
N PRO A 131 -14.41 -22.32 12.86
CA PRO A 131 -15.12 -22.16 11.60
C PRO A 131 -15.44 -20.72 11.19
N LEU A 132 -15.40 -19.75 12.11
CA LEU A 132 -15.66 -18.34 11.82
C LEU A 132 -14.66 -17.71 10.82
N VAL A 133 -13.51 -18.34 10.63
CA VAL A 133 -12.50 -17.91 9.64
C VAL A 133 -12.83 -18.44 8.23
N ASP A 134 -13.75 -19.38 8.12
CA ASP A 134 -14.14 -19.95 6.83
C ASP A 134 -15.01 -18.97 6.03
N THR A 135 -14.40 -18.40 5.00
CA THR A 135 -15.05 -17.42 4.12
C THR A 135 -16.19 -18.02 3.29
N SER A 136 -16.22 -19.34 3.09
CA SER A 136 -17.29 -20.01 2.35
C SER A 136 -18.61 -20.02 3.12
N ASN A 137 -18.55 -20.09 4.45
CA ASN A 137 -19.72 -20.16 5.32
C ASN A 137 -20.13 -18.79 5.89
N PHE A 138 -19.17 -17.92 6.25
CA PHE A 138 -19.43 -16.68 6.95
C PHE A 138 -19.07 -15.43 6.16
N GLY A 139 -18.54 -15.58 4.93
CA GLY A 139 -18.01 -14.48 4.15
C GLY A 139 -16.70 -13.92 4.72
N PHE A 140 -16.24 -12.82 4.16
CA PHE A 140 -15.00 -12.17 4.58
C PHE A 140 -15.23 -11.31 5.84
N ILE A 141 -14.69 -11.73 6.99
CA ILE A 141 -14.74 -10.98 8.25
C ILE A 141 -13.37 -10.35 8.49
N PHE A 142 -13.26 -9.04 8.26
CA PHE A 142 -12.01 -8.28 8.39
C PHE A 142 -11.27 -8.54 9.72
N ALA A 143 -11.99 -8.51 10.83
CA ALA A 143 -11.41 -8.68 12.16
C ALA A 143 -10.74 -10.04 12.38
N LEU A 144 -11.25 -11.10 11.74
CA LEU A 144 -10.77 -12.47 11.93
C LEU A 144 -9.70 -12.87 10.92
N GLN A 145 -9.62 -12.19 9.78
CA GLN A 145 -8.72 -12.54 8.69
C GLN A 145 -7.54 -11.59 8.59
N ILE A 146 -7.76 -10.29 8.79
CA ILE A 146 -6.72 -9.26 8.61
C ILE A 146 -5.99 -8.92 9.90
N LEU A 147 -6.70 -8.73 11.02
CA LEU A 147 -6.05 -8.33 12.26
C LEU A 147 -5.04 -9.36 12.78
N PRO A 148 -5.29 -10.69 12.74
CA PRO A 148 -4.29 -11.69 13.09
C PRO A 148 -3.04 -11.64 12.21
N THR A 149 -3.19 -11.30 10.93
CA THR A 149 -2.08 -11.13 9.99
C THR A 149 -1.14 -10.02 10.46
N ILE A 150 -1.66 -8.88 10.88
CA ILE A 150 -0.88 -7.76 11.42
C ILE A 150 -0.08 -8.21 12.65
N ILE A 151 -0.72 -8.96 13.56
CA ILE A 151 -0.09 -9.45 14.79
C ILE A 151 1.07 -10.40 14.48
N PHE A 152 0.82 -11.39 13.62
CA PHE A 152 1.83 -12.40 13.29
C PHE A 152 3.00 -11.81 12.51
N PHE A 153 2.76 -10.95 11.53
CA PHE A 153 3.84 -10.28 10.80
C PHE A 153 4.68 -9.36 11.68
N SER A 154 4.08 -8.68 12.63
CA SER A 154 4.82 -7.87 13.61
C SER A 154 5.74 -8.73 14.46
N ALA A 155 5.25 -9.88 14.93
CA ALA A 155 6.06 -10.86 15.67
C ALA A 155 7.22 -11.41 14.81
N LEU A 156 6.96 -11.75 13.56
CA LEU A 156 7.94 -12.25 12.59
C LEU A 156 8.99 -11.19 12.24
N THR A 157 8.59 -9.96 12.03
CA THR A 157 9.47 -8.81 11.78
C THR A 157 10.41 -8.58 12.97
N SER A 158 9.89 -8.63 14.20
CA SER A 158 10.66 -8.50 15.42
C SER A 158 11.67 -9.64 15.57
N LEU A 159 11.29 -10.88 15.23
CA LEU A 159 12.19 -12.03 15.19
C LEU A 159 13.33 -11.83 14.19
N PHE A 160 13.02 -11.41 12.95
CA PHE A 160 14.03 -11.17 11.90
C PHE A 160 14.96 -10.00 12.27
N PHE A 161 14.43 -9.02 12.98
CA PHE A 161 15.24 -7.94 13.52
C PHE A 161 16.20 -8.47 14.60
N TYR A 162 15.71 -9.28 15.54
CA TYR A 162 16.56 -9.90 16.59
C TYR A 162 17.67 -10.77 15.99
N LEU A 163 17.36 -11.55 14.93
CA LEU A 163 18.33 -12.41 14.23
C LEU A 163 19.34 -11.61 13.39
N GLY A 164 19.15 -10.31 13.23
CA GLY A 164 20.04 -9.47 12.42
C GLY A 164 19.86 -9.61 10.92
N ILE A 165 18.83 -10.34 10.46
CA ILE A 165 18.55 -10.55 9.03
C ILE A 165 18.08 -9.25 8.40
N LEU A 166 17.09 -8.62 9.03
CA LEU A 166 16.48 -7.39 8.52
C LEU A 166 17.47 -6.22 8.49
N GLN A 167 18.32 -6.11 9.53
CA GLN A 167 19.37 -5.08 9.57
C GLN A 167 20.35 -5.21 8.41
N LYS A 168 20.73 -6.45 8.02
CA LYS A 168 21.63 -6.67 6.88
C LYS A 168 20.98 -6.26 5.56
N VAL A 169 19.71 -6.62 5.36
CA VAL A 169 18.95 -6.23 4.17
C VAL A 169 18.84 -4.72 4.07
N VAL A 170 18.42 -4.07 5.15
CA VAL A 170 18.30 -2.61 5.21
C VAL A 170 19.64 -1.93 5.00
N TRP A 171 20.73 -2.47 5.58
CA TRP A 171 22.07 -1.93 5.42
C TRP A 171 22.52 -1.95 3.94
N VAL A 172 22.32 -3.07 3.23
CA VAL A 172 22.67 -3.17 1.80
C VAL A 172 21.91 -2.12 0.98
N MET A 173 20.61 -1.95 1.24
CA MET A 173 19.82 -0.95 0.54
C MET A 173 20.22 0.47 0.90
N ALA A 174 20.51 0.74 2.18
CA ALA A 174 21.01 2.03 2.64
C ALA A 174 22.36 2.38 2.01
N TRP A 175 23.26 1.42 1.91
CA TRP A 175 24.56 1.61 1.25
C TRP A 175 24.39 1.95 -0.24
N LEU A 176 23.47 1.27 -0.93
CA LEU A 176 23.17 1.55 -2.34
C LEU A 176 22.62 2.96 -2.51
N LEU A 177 21.64 3.37 -1.69
CA LEU A 177 21.03 4.69 -1.73
C LEU A 177 22.05 5.79 -1.38
N SER A 178 22.85 5.60 -0.33
CA SER A 178 23.87 6.55 0.08
C SER A 178 24.89 6.79 -1.04
N LYS A 179 25.41 5.72 -1.64
CA LYS A 179 26.41 5.80 -2.71
C LYS A 179 25.84 6.42 -3.99
N ALA A 180 24.61 6.06 -4.36
CA ALA A 180 23.97 6.55 -5.60
C ALA A 180 23.54 8.03 -5.48
N LEU A 181 23.05 8.46 -4.30
CA LEU A 181 22.35 9.73 -4.12
C LEU A 181 23.11 10.74 -3.24
N ASN A 182 24.30 10.37 -2.77
CA ASN A 182 25.15 11.20 -1.90
C ASN A 182 24.39 11.69 -0.66
N LEU A 183 23.70 10.77 0.02
CA LEU A 183 22.94 11.00 1.24
C LEU A 183 23.78 10.70 2.48
N THR A 184 23.38 11.26 3.64
CA THR A 184 23.95 10.83 4.91
C THR A 184 23.60 9.37 5.19
N GLY A 185 24.41 8.70 5.99
CA GLY A 185 24.09 7.33 6.36
C GLY A 185 22.80 7.22 7.17
N ALA A 186 22.49 8.20 8.03
CA ALA A 186 21.25 8.25 8.79
C ALA A 186 20.02 8.41 7.89
N GLU A 187 20.06 9.31 6.89
CA GLU A 187 19.01 9.44 5.86
C GLU A 187 18.80 8.14 5.09
N SER A 188 19.90 7.56 4.63
CA SER A 188 19.88 6.33 3.83
C SER A 188 19.34 5.16 4.62
N LEU A 189 19.76 5.01 5.89
CA LEU A 189 19.34 3.91 6.75
C LEU A 189 17.87 4.04 7.14
N SER A 190 17.40 5.23 7.49
CA SER A 190 15.99 5.47 7.78
C SER A 190 15.11 5.25 6.55
N THR A 191 15.52 5.76 5.38
CA THR A 191 14.75 5.60 4.14
C THR A 191 14.69 4.14 3.69
N ALA A 192 15.81 3.41 3.74
CA ALA A 192 15.84 1.98 3.42
C ALA A 192 15.06 1.14 4.44
N GLY A 193 15.13 1.51 5.72
CA GLY A 193 14.36 0.87 6.79
C GLY A 193 12.85 0.98 6.56
N ASN A 194 12.38 2.13 6.12
CA ASN A 194 10.96 2.37 5.85
C ASN A 194 10.36 1.48 4.75
N ILE A 195 11.17 0.85 3.88
CA ILE A 195 10.67 -0.09 2.87
C ILE A 195 10.03 -1.32 3.51
N PHE A 196 10.51 -1.71 4.70
CA PHE A 196 10.10 -2.93 5.41
C PHE A 196 9.45 -2.65 6.76
N LEU A 197 9.87 -1.55 7.41
CA LEU A 197 9.44 -1.15 8.74
C LEU A 197 8.40 -0.04 8.67
N GLY A 198 7.66 0.13 9.75
CA GLY A 198 6.70 1.23 9.87
C GLY A 198 7.37 2.59 10.04
N GLN A 199 6.58 3.63 9.82
CA GLN A 199 7.01 5.04 9.88
C GLN A 199 7.53 5.50 11.25
N THR A 200 7.28 4.74 12.31
CA THR A 200 7.80 4.96 13.67
C THR A 200 8.94 4.02 14.03
N GLU A 201 9.01 2.87 13.38
CA GLU A 201 10.01 1.83 13.64
C GLU A 201 11.33 2.11 12.92
N ALA A 202 11.28 2.51 11.65
CA ALA A 202 12.50 2.83 10.90
C ALA A 202 13.31 3.97 11.52
N PRO A 203 12.72 5.07 12.04
CA PRO A 203 13.44 6.07 12.79
C PRO A 203 14.16 5.55 14.04
N LEU A 204 13.70 4.46 14.67
CA LEU A 204 14.41 3.86 15.81
C LEU A 204 15.80 3.35 15.43
N MET A 205 16.00 2.93 14.17
CA MET A 205 17.32 2.50 13.68
C MET A 205 18.35 3.63 13.66
N VAL A 206 17.88 4.87 13.64
CA VAL A 206 18.72 6.09 13.61
C VAL A 206 18.46 7.00 14.80
N LYS A 207 17.92 6.48 15.90
CA LYS A 207 17.47 7.23 17.08
C LYS A 207 18.54 8.18 17.64
N GLU A 208 19.80 7.77 17.64
CA GLU A 208 20.91 8.57 18.17
C GLU A 208 21.25 9.77 17.28
N TYR A 209 20.88 9.72 16.00
CA TYR A 209 21.13 10.77 15.02
C TYR A 209 19.97 11.75 14.92
N ILE A 210 18.70 11.33 15.15
CA ILE A 210 17.52 12.19 15.01
C ILE A 210 17.64 13.51 15.76
N PRO A 211 18.14 13.57 17.02
CA PRO A 211 18.30 14.84 17.74
C PRO A 211 19.22 15.86 17.05
N ARG A 212 20.16 15.37 16.22
CA ARG A 212 21.16 16.20 15.51
C ARG A 212 20.85 16.38 14.03
N MET A 213 19.81 15.74 13.51
CA MET A 213 19.41 15.83 12.12
C MET A 213 19.08 17.27 11.72
N THR A 214 19.53 17.64 10.53
CA THR A 214 19.15 18.89 9.87
C THR A 214 17.67 18.87 9.50
N LYS A 215 17.12 20.04 9.22
CA LYS A 215 15.71 20.16 8.81
C LYS A 215 15.40 19.42 7.50
N SER A 216 16.37 19.30 6.60
CA SER A 216 16.26 18.53 5.35
C SER A 216 16.20 17.03 5.62
N GLU A 217 17.01 16.53 6.56
CA GLU A 217 17.02 15.12 6.95
C GLU A 217 15.69 14.73 7.63
N VAL A 218 15.21 15.59 8.56
CA VAL A 218 13.90 15.36 9.21
C VAL A 218 12.77 15.34 8.17
N MET A 219 12.78 16.24 7.18
CA MET A 219 11.81 16.23 6.08
C MET A 219 11.83 14.91 5.32
N LEU A 220 13.04 14.37 5.05
CA LEU A 220 13.16 13.08 4.34
C LEU A 220 12.67 11.91 5.22
N VAL A 221 13.04 11.87 6.50
CA VAL A 221 12.55 10.83 7.44
C VAL A 221 11.02 10.79 7.45
N MET A 222 10.39 11.97 7.56
CA MET A 222 8.92 12.08 7.56
C MET A 222 8.32 11.67 6.21
N THR A 223 8.85 12.18 5.11
CA THR A 223 8.32 11.89 3.77
C THR A 223 8.48 10.41 3.42
N ALA A 224 9.65 9.81 3.69
CA ALA A 224 9.91 8.40 3.44
C ALA A 224 9.00 7.51 4.30
N GLY A 225 8.84 7.82 5.59
CA GLY A 225 7.96 7.09 6.49
C GLY A 225 6.50 7.07 6.03
N MET A 226 6.00 8.19 5.49
CA MET A 226 4.64 8.26 4.94
C MET A 226 4.51 7.75 3.50
N SER A 227 5.62 7.52 2.77
CA SER A 227 5.59 7.07 1.37
C SER A 227 5.61 5.56 1.23
N THR A 228 6.03 4.82 2.24
CA THR A 228 6.26 3.37 2.22
C THR A 228 5.28 2.64 3.12
N MET A 229 5.26 1.31 3.06
CA MET A 229 4.36 0.47 3.85
C MET A 229 5.15 -0.48 4.74
N ALA A 230 4.71 -0.61 5.99
CA ALA A 230 5.24 -1.63 6.90
C ALA A 230 4.87 -3.04 6.44
N GLY A 231 5.77 -4.02 6.63
CA GLY A 231 5.57 -5.38 6.15
C GLY A 231 4.29 -6.06 6.66
N GLY A 232 3.91 -5.84 7.92
CA GLY A 232 2.69 -6.41 8.48
C GLY A 232 1.41 -5.85 7.84
N VAL A 233 1.42 -4.56 7.55
CA VAL A 233 0.30 -3.88 6.89
C VAL A 233 0.23 -4.25 5.41
N LEU A 234 1.39 -4.35 4.74
CA LEU A 234 1.50 -4.80 3.36
C LEU A 234 0.90 -6.20 3.18
N ALA A 235 1.19 -7.11 4.11
CA ALA A 235 0.60 -8.45 4.10
C ALA A 235 -0.94 -8.42 4.22
N ALA A 236 -1.48 -7.53 5.04
CA ALA A 236 -2.91 -7.31 5.15
C ALA A 236 -3.52 -6.86 3.81
N TYR A 237 -2.88 -5.93 3.10
CA TYR A 237 -3.36 -5.47 1.79
C TYR A 237 -3.28 -6.56 0.72
N ILE A 238 -2.23 -7.39 0.73
CA ILE A 238 -2.13 -8.56 -0.16
C ILE A 238 -3.34 -9.49 0.04
N ALA A 239 -3.67 -9.81 1.29
CA ALA A 239 -4.81 -10.66 1.61
C ALA A 239 -6.15 -10.04 1.18
N MET A 240 -6.33 -8.73 1.42
CA MET A 240 -7.55 -7.99 1.03
C MET A 240 -7.75 -7.98 -0.48
N LEU A 241 -6.72 -7.62 -1.24
CA LEU A 241 -6.79 -7.49 -2.69
C LEU A 241 -6.82 -8.85 -3.39
N GLY A 242 -6.14 -9.85 -2.84
CA GLY A 242 -6.12 -11.20 -3.37
C GLY A 242 -7.43 -11.95 -3.19
N GLY A 243 -8.24 -11.59 -2.16
CA GLY A 243 -9.55 -12.18 -1.93
C GLY A 243 -9.53 -13.71 -1.71
N GLY A 244 -8.40 -14.25 -1.22
CA GLY A 244 -8.19 -15.70 -1.04
C GLY A 244 -7.73 -16.45 -2.30
N ASP A 245 -7.56 -15.77 -3.44
CA ASP A 245 -6.95 -16.35 -4.64
C ASP A 245 -5.43 -16.20 -4.60
N LYS A 246 -4.71 -17.32 -4.49
CA LYS A 246 -3.24 -17.33 -4.37
C LYS A 246 -2.51 -16.65 -5.53
N LEU A 247 -3.02 -16.75 -6.76
CA LEU A 247 -2.39 -16.08 -7.91
C LEU A 247 -2.54 -14.57 -7.80
N MET A 248 -3.73 -14.10 -7.41
CA MET A 248 -3.98 -12.68 -7.20
C MET A 248 -3.18 -12.13 -6.01
N GLU A 249 -3.08 -12.89 -4.92
CA GLU A 249 -2.23 -12.51 -3.78
C GLU A 249 -0.76 -12.32 -4.20
N ILE A 250 -0.20 -13.22 -5.03
CA ILE A 250 1.17 -13.12 -5.55
C ILE A 250 1.31 -11.89 -6.46
N GLU A 251 0.34 -11.65 -7.36
CA GLU A 251 0.37 -10.50 -8.27
C GLU A 251 0.28 -9.17 -7.50
N PHE A 252 -0.64 -9.04 -6.56
CA PHE A 252 -0.70 -7.84 -5.72
C PHE A 252 0.51 -7.69 -4.82
N ALA A 253 1.08 -8.78 -4.30
CA ALA A 253 2.33 -8.75 -3.55
C ALA A 253 3.47 -8.16 -4.37
N LYS A 254 3.63 -8.57 -5.63
CA LYS A 254 4.63 -8.00 -6.55
C LYS A 254 4.46 -6.49 -6.71
N HIS A 255 3.23 -6.03 -6.95
CA HIS A 255 2.95 -4.60 -7.14
C HIS A 255 3.15 -3.79 -5.86
N LEU A 256 2.66 -4.28 -4.72
CA LEU A 256 2.77 -3.58 -3.43
C LEU A 256 4.23 -3.49 -2.96
N LEU A 257 4.99 -4.59 -3.08
CA LEU A 257 6.43 -4.59 -2.78
C LEU A 257 7.19 -3.63 -3.70
N SER A 258 6.88 -3.67 -5.00
CA SER A 258 7.50 -2.77 -5.99
C SER A 258 7.18 -1.31 -5.67
N ALA A 259 5.93 -1.00 -5.31
CA ALA A 259 5.51 0.35 -4.93
C ALA A 259 6.28 0.85 -3.70
N SER A 260 6.46 0.01 -2.66
CA SER A 260 7.23 0.37 -1.46
C SER A 260 8.71 0.60 -1.77
N VAL A 261 9.32 -0.26 -2.59
CA VAL A 261 10.74 -0.09 -3.01
C VAL A 261 10.93 1.15 -3.86
N MET A 262 10.03 1.42 -4.82
CA MET A 262 10.05 2.62 -5.66
C MET A 262 9.81 3.90 -4.87
N ALA A 263 9.06 3.83 -3.78
CA ALA A 263 8.76 4.99 -2.94
C ALA A 263 10.03 5.55 -2.26
N ALA A 264 11.03 4.72 -1.95
CA ALA A 264 12.26 5.18 -1.29
C ALA A 264 13.03 6.24 -2.10
N PRO A 265 13.47 6.00 -3.35
CA PRO A 265 14.11 7.03 -4.16
C PRO A 265 13.15 8.19 -4.50
N GLY A 266 11.85 7.91 -4.70
CA GLY A 266 10.84 8.93 -4.88
C GLY A 266 10.75 9.90 -3.70
N ALA A 267 10.77 9.38 -2.47
CA ALA A 267 10.75 10.17 -1.25
C ALA A 267 12.00 11.07 -1.14
N ILE A 268 13.16 10.55 -1.52
CA ILE A 268 14.40 11.35 -1.57
C ILE A 268 14.25 12.50 -2.56
N ALA A 269 13.78 12.22 -3.79
CA ALA A 269 13.61 13.25 -4.81
C ALA A 269 12.67 14.37 -4.32
N ILE A 270 11.48 14.01 -3.87
CA ILE A 270 10.45 14.97 -3.46
C ILE A 270 10.84 15.70 -2.17
N ALA A 271 11.36 15.01 -1.15
CA ALA A 271 11.80 15.64 0.10
C ALA A 271 12.93 16.67 -0.12
N LYS A 272 13.90 16.35 -1.00
CA LYS A 272 15.01 17.28 -1.34
C LYS A 272 14.55 18.45 -2.21
N ILE A 273 13.40 18.37 -2.89
CA ILE A 273 12.75 19.53 -3.51
C ILE A 273 12.04 20.36 -2.43
N LEU A 274 11.23 19.74 -1.56
CA LEU A 274 10.43 20.43 -0.55
C LEU A 274 11.29 21.14 0.48
N LYS A 275 12.36 20.51 0.95
CA LYS A 275 13.36 21.10 1.85
C LYS A 275 14.78 20.73 1.39
N PRO A 276 15.41 21.58 0.55
CA PRO A 276 16.78 21.37 0.13
C PRO A 276 17.76 21.34 1.31
N GLN A 277 18.84 20.56 1.17
CA GLN A 277 19.91 20.54 2.15
C GLN A 277 20.72 21.84 2.08
N THR A 278 20.68 22.61 3.15
CA THR A 278 21.35 23.91 3.25
C THR A 278 22.26 24.06 4.49
N GLU A 279 22.20 23.07 5.35
CA GLU A 279 22.92 22.96 6.61
C GLU A 279 24.10 21.97 6.46
N GLU A 280 25.13 22.09 7.27
CA GLU A 280 26.25 21.14 7.29
C GLU A 280 25.77 19.77 7.75
N ILE A 281 26.30 18.70 7.15
CA ILE A 281 25.87 17.33 7.35
C ILE A 281 26.89 16.61 8.22
N ASP A 282 26.42 15.91 9.25
CA ASP A 282 27.22 14.94 9.99
C ASP A 282 27.23 13.60 9.25
N ASN A 283 28.35 13.29 8.63
CA ASN A 283 28.53 12.04 7.85
C ASN A 283 28.95 10.83 8.72
N SER A 284 29.09 11.01 10.04
CA SER A 284 29.43 9.92 10.94
C SER A 284 28.20 9.06 11.20
N VAL A 285 28.15 7.84 10.64
CA VAL A 285 27.07 6.89 10.92
C VAL A 285 27.61 5.50 11.21
N ASP A 286 27.45 5.09 12.45
CA ASP A 286 27.52 3.70 12.86
C ASP A 286 26.10 3.11 12.94
N VAL A 287 25.88 1.96 12.34
CA VAL A 287 24.60 1.25 12.47
C VAL A 287 24.49 0.72 13.91
N PRO A 288 23.48 1.14 14.68
CA PRO A 288 23.30 0.65 16.04
C PRO A 288 23.18 -0.88 16.03
N LYS A 289 23.99 -1.54 16.86
CA LYS A 289 23.94 -2.99 17.04
C LYS A 289 22.92 -3.42 18.11
N GLU A 290 22.00 -2.53 18.48
CA GLU A 290 21.00 -2.86 19.49
C GLU A 290 20.09 -3.99 19.04
N LYS A 291 19.98 -5.01 19.89
CA LYS A 291 19.05 -6.12 19.69
C LYS A 291 17.70 -5.77 20.31
N ILE A 292 16.62 -5.96 19.57
CA ILE A 292 15.26 -5.90 20.11
C ILE A 292 15.04 -7.19 20.89
N GLY A 293 14.94 -7.09 22.21
CA GLY A 293 14.73 -8.23 23.09
C GLY A 293 16.01 -8.92 23.62
N LYS A 294 15.89 -9.62 24.74
CA LYS A 294 16.98 -10.34 25.42
C LYS A 294 17.26 -11.71 24.80
N ASN A 295 16.25 -12.34 24.22
CA ASN A 295 16.31 -13.64 23.55
C ASN A 295 15.22 -13.74 22.49
N VAL A 296 15.19 -14.86 21.74
CA VAL A 296 14.23 -15.11 20.66
C VAL A 296 12.78 -15.01 21.12
N LEU A 297 12.45 -15.60 22.26
CA LEU A 297 11.08 -15.60 22.78
C LEU A 297 10.65 -14.20 23.23
N ASP A 298 11.55 -13.44 23.83
CA ASP A 298 11.31 -12.05 24.22
C ASP A 298 11.07 -11.17 22.98
N ALA A 299 11.86 -11.36 21.93
CA ALA A 299 11.65 -10.64 20.64
C ALA A 299 10.27 -10.97 20.02
N ILE A 300 9.88 -12.25 20.00
CA ILE A 300 8.57 -12.67 19.50
C ILE A 300 7.45 -12.07 20.36
N SER A 301 7.57 -12.13 21.69
CA SER A 301 6.59 -11.60 22.64
C SER A 301 6.38 -10.08 22.48
N ASN A 302 7.49 -9.35 22.35
CA ASN A 302 7.45 -7.90 22.12
C ASN A 302 6.77 -7.58 20.78
N GLY A 303 7.18 -8.27 19.70
CA GLY A 303 6.56 -8.09 18.38
C GLY A 303 5.07 -8.47 18.37
N THR A 304 4.67 -9.51 19.11
CA THR A 304 3.25 -9.88 19.26
C THR A 304 2.45 -8.77 19.97
N THR A 305 3.01 -8.22 21.05
CA THR A 305 2.38 -7.14 21.82
C THR A 305 2.23 -5.88 20.96
N ASP A 306 3.26 -5.51 20.21
CA ASP A 306 3.23 -4.34 19.34
C ASP A 306 2.27 -4.55 18.15
N GLY A 307 2.25 -5.76 17.57
CA GLY A 307 1.30 -6.17 16.57
C GLY A 307 -0.16 -6.13 17.05
N LEU A 308 -0.41 -6.57 18.29
CA LEU A 308 -1.73 -6.50 18.89
C LEU A 308 -2.19 -5.04 19.08
N LYS A 309 -1.32 -4.16 19.57
CA LYS A 309 -1.62 -2.72 19.68
C LYS A 309 -1.93 -2.11 18.31
N LEU A 310 -1.13 -2.46 17.29
CA LEU A 310 -1.35 -1.99 15.92
C LEU A 310 -2.68 -2.48 15.38
N ALA A 311 -2.98 -3.78 15.51
CA ALA A 311 -4.24 -4.37 15.05
C ALA A 311 -5.46 -3.74 15.76
N ALA A 312 -5.40 -3.55 17.08
CA ALA A 312 -6.45 -2.90 17.84
C ALA A 312 -6.67 -1.44 17.39
N ASN A 313 -5.59 -0.69 17.18
CA ASN A 313 -5.66 0.68 16.67
C ASN A 313 -6.29 0.73 15.27
N VAL A 314 -5.88 -0.18 14.36
CA VAL A 314 -6.44 -0.27 13.01
C VAL A 314 -7.95 -0.56 13.08
N ALA A 315 -8.37 -1.55 13.89
CA ALA A 315 -9.78 -1.87 14.07
C ALA A 315 -10.60 -0.68 14.61
N ALA A 316 -10.09 -0.01 15.63
CA ALA A 316 -10.73 1.16 16.22
C ALA A 316 -10.84 2.33 15.24
N MET A 317 -9.76 2.62 14.49
CA MET A 317 -9.74 3.68 13.49
C MET A 317 -10.71 3.40 12.35
N LEU A 318 -10.73 2.18 11.82
CA LEU A 318 -11.68 1.79 10.77
C LEU A 318 -13.12 1.95 11.23
N LEU A 319 -13.47 1.45 12.43
CA LEU A 319 -14.81 1.59 12.99
C LEU A 319 -15.22 3.06 13.08
N VAL A 320 -14.36 3.92 13.63
CA VAL A 320 -14.66 5.35 13.80
C VAL A 320 -14.79 6.04 12.45
N PHE A 321 -13.85 5.78 11.50
CA PHE A 321 -13.90 6.44 10.20
C PHE A 321 -15.10 6.00 9.36
N TYR A 322 -15.48 4.73 9.35
CA TYR A 322 -16.69 4.28 8.66
C TYR A 322 -17.95 4.91 9.29
N ALA A 323 -18.01 5.02 10.61
CA ALA A 323 -19.12 5.72 11.28
C ALA A 323 -19.17 7.21 10.91
N LEU A 324 -18.03 7.89 10.85
CA LEU A 324 -17.94 9.29 10.42
C LEU A 324 -18.35 9.46 8.94
N ILE A 325 -17.90 8.58 8.04
CA ILE A 325 -18.30 8.60 6.63
C ILE A 325 -19.83 8.48 6.53
N ALA A 326 -20.42 7.53 7.26
CA ALA A 326 -21.87 7.35 7.27
C ALA A 326 -22.59 8.62 7.77
N GLY A 327 -22.08 9.25 8.82
CA GLY A 327 -22.61 10.52 9.34
C GLY A 327 -22.48 11.67 8.35
N PHE A 328 -21.32 11.85 7.70
CA PHE A 328 -21.13 12.86 6.67
C PHE A 328 -22.02 12.62 5.45
N ASN A 329 -22.11 11.36 5.00
CA ASN A 329 -22.97 11.01 3.88
C ASN A 329 -24.43 11.30 4.17
N TYR A 330 -24.91 11.01 5.39
CA TYR A 330 -26.26 11.37 5.82
C TYR A 330 -26.52 12.89 5.69
N VAL A 331 -25.60 13.72 6.15
CA VAL A 331 -25.72 15.18 6.04
C VAL A 331 -25.68 15.64 4.59
N PHE A 332 -24.71 15.17 3.79
CA PHE A 332 -24.57 15.56 2.39
C PHE A 332 -25.77 15.12 1.54
N GLU A 333 -26.30 13.94 1.74
CA GLU A 333 -27.48 13.44 1.05
C GLU A 333 -28.72 14.31 1.31
N HIS A 334 -28.91 14.77 2.57
CA HIS A 334 -29.97 15.70 2.91
C HIS A 334 -29.76 17.08 2.26
N ILE A 335 -28.55 17.61 2.26
CA ILE A 335 -28.20 18.84 1.54
C ILE A 335 -28.50 18.66 0.04
N GLY A 336 -28.08 17.55 -0.55
CA GLY A 336 -28.32 17.23 -1.95
C GLY A 336 -29.81 17.09 -2.28
N SER A 337 -30.61 16.59 -1.35
CA SER A 337 -32.08 16.51 -1.48
C SER A 337 -32.72 17.89 -1.41
N TRP A 338 -32.34 18.74 -0.46
CA TRP A 338 -32.88 20.10 -0.30
C TRP A 338 -32.52 21.02 -1.46
N THR A 339 -31.34 20.81 -2.08
CA THR A 339 -30.84 21.62 -3.19
C THR A 339 -31.17 21.04 -4.56
N SER A 340 -31.86 19.90 -4.62
CA SER A 340 -32.13 19.14 -5.86
C SER A 340 -30.86 18.71 -6.61
N LEU A 341 -29.71 18.62 -5.92
CA LEU A 341 -28.44 18.18 -6.49
C LEU A 341 -28.41 16.66 -6.74
N ASN A 342 -29.10 15.85 -5.92
CA ASN A 342 -29.06 14.40 -6.04
C ASN A 342 -29.49 13.90 -7.44
N PRO A 343 -30.64 14.32 -7.99
CA PRO A 343 -31.03 13.93 -9.35
C PRO A 343 -30.06 14.42 -10.42
N LEU A 344 -29.49 15.63 -10.24
CA LEU A 344 -28.50 16.19 -11.16
C LEU A 344 -27.21 15.34 -11.13
N ILE A 345 -26.71 14.98 -9.96
CA ILE A 345 -25.54 14.12 -9.78
C ILE A 345 -25.78 12.78 -10.46
N ALA A 346 -26.91 12.13 -10.21
CA ALA A 346 -27.25 10.87 -10.83
C ALA A 346 -27.26 10.94 -12.38
N SER A 347 -27.79 12.02 -12.95
CA SER A 347 -27.85 12.21 -14.40
C SER A 347 -26.48 12.50 -15.02
N VAL A 348 -25.66 13.34 -14.39
CA VAL A 348 -24.33 13.75 -14.91
C VAL A 348 -23.29 12.63 -14.75
N THR A 349 -23.48 11.74 -13.80
CA THR A 349 -22.54 10.63 -13.52
C THR A 349 -22.99 9.30 -14.14
N ASP A 350 -24.01 9.30 -15.00
CA ASP A 350 -24.59 8.09 -15.59
C ASP A 350 -24.96 7.04 -14.53
N GLY A 351 -25.46 7.50 -13.38
CA GLY A 351 -25.85 6.64 -12.26
C GLY A 351 -24.69 6.08 -11.39
N LYS A 352 -23.44 6.47 -11.68
CA LYS A 352 -22.29 6.05 -10.84
C LYS A 352 -22.39 6.56 -9.41
N PHE A 353 -22.99 7.73 -9.23
CA PHE A 353 -23.33 8.31 -7.92
C PHE A 353 -24.81 8.72 -7.94
N THR A 354 -25.55 8.29 -6.92
CA THR A 354 -27.00 8.54 -6.82
C THR A 354 -27.33 9.79 -5.98
N SER A 355 -26.37 10.27 -5.21
CA SER A 355 -26.55 11.39 -4.29
C SER A 355 -25.25 12.14 -4.04
N LEU A 356 -25.37 13.33 -3.49
CA LEU A 356 -24.24 14.08 -2.93
C LEU A 356 -23.72 13.31 -1.70
N ASN A 357 -22.52 12.82 -1.79
CA ASN A 357 -21.84 12.08 -0.71
C ASN A 357 -20.33 12.37 -0.72
N MET A 358 -19.63 11.94 0.31
CA MET A 358 -18.19 12.15 0.44
C MET A 358 -17.44 11.51 -0.73
N GLN A 359 -17.84 10.32 -1.15
CA GLN A 359 -17.22 9.59 -2.24
C GLN A 359 -17.31 10.36 -3.57
N PHE A 360 -18.47 10.95 -3.87
CA PHE A 360 -18.65 11.83 -5.03
C PHE A 360 -17.71 13.05 -4.98
N LEU A 361 -17.68 13.73 -3.83
CA LEU A 361 -16.83 14.93 -3.67
C LEU A 361 -15.35 14.59 -3.85
N LEU A 362 -14.87 13.52 -3.20
CA LEU A 362 -13.48 13.09 -3.31
C LEU A 362 -13.12 12.62 -4.71
N SER A 363 -14.03 11.91 -5.38
CA SER A 363 -13.85 11.44 -6.75
C SER A 363 -13.48 12.59 -7.70
N TYR A 364 -14.29 13.62 -7.73
CA TYR A 364 -14.10 14.71 -8.69
C TYR A 364 -13.07 15.75 -8.23
N LEU A 365 -12.85 15.90 -6.91
CA LEU A 365 -11.78 16.75 -6.38
C LEU A 365 -10.40 16.25 -6.81
N PHE A 366 -10.19 14.93 -6.78
CA PHE A 366 -8.89 14.34 -7.08
C PHE A 366 -8.76 13.82 -8.52
N ALA A 367 -9.83 13.72 -9.29
CA ALA A 367 -9.79 13.26 -10.68
C ALA A 367 -8.77 14.01 -11.56
N PRO A 368 -8.59 15.34 -11.48
CA PRO A 368 -7.60 16.04 -12.31
C PRO A 368 -6.16 15.60 -12.06
N ILE A 369 -5.77 15.37 -10.80
CA ILE A 369 -4.42 14.91 -10.48
C ILE A 369 -4.24 13.43 -10.84
N ILE A 370 -5.28 12.62 -10.71
CA ILE A 370 -5.28 11.22 -11.15
C ILE A 370 -5.18 11.14 -12.68
N TRP A 371 -5.85 12.02 -13.41
CA TRP A 371 -5.71 12.10 -14.87
C TRP A 371 -4.24 12.31 -15.29
N LEU A 372 -3.49 13.14 -14.58
CA LEU A 372 -2.08 13.39 -14.85
C LEU A 372 -1.20 12.13 -14.63
N THR A 373 -1.59 11.21 -13.77
CA THR A 373 -0.83 9.97 -13.57
C THR A 373 -0.97 8.97 -14.72
N GLY A 374 -1.94 9.17 -15.63
CA GLY A 374 -2.15 8.27 -16.77
C GLY A 374 -3.26 7.23 -16.57
N VAL A 375 -4.06 7.34 -15.50
CA VAL A 375 -5.25 6.50 -15.29
C VAL A 375 -6.25 6.71 -16.44
N PRO A 376 -6.83 5.64 -17.02
CA PRO A 376 -7.88 5.75 -18.04
C PRO A 376 -9.04 6.65 -17.63
N SER A 377 -9.61 7.36 -18.61
CA SER A 377 -10.61 8.41 -18.35
C SER A 377 -11.88 7.88 -17.67
N GLU A 378 -12.24 6.65 -17.98
CA GLU A 378 -13.43 5.95 -17.48
C GLU A 378 -13.38 5.70 -15.96
N ASP A 379 -12.15 5.56 -15.42
CA ASP A 379 -11.90 5.15 -14.03
C ASP A 379 -11.37 6.29 -13.15
N LEU A 380 -11.25 7.52 -13.69
CA LEU A 380 -10.70 8.68 -12.96
C LEU A 380 -11.43 8.95 -11.64
N ALA A 381 -12.75 8.87 -11.67
CA ALA A 381 -13.58 9.10 -10.49
C ALA A 381 -13.34 8.03 -9.41
N LEU A 382 -13.19 6.76 -9.81
CA LEU A 382 -12.94 5.65 -8.89
C LEU A 382 -11.57 5.81 -8.22
N VAL A 383 -10.51 6.02 -9.00
CA VAL A 383 -9.16 6.19 -8.44
C VAL A 383 -9.02 7.50 -7.68
N GLY A 384 -9.73 8.56 -8.11
CA GLY A 384 -9.83 9.83 -7.38
C GLY A 384 -10.46 9.66 -5.99
N ARG A 385 -11.55 8.87 -5.90
CA ARG A 385 -12.16 8.49 -4.64
C ARG A 385 -11.14 7.78 -3.72
N LEU A 386 -10.42 6.80 -4.23
CA LEU A 386 -9.43 6.04 -3.47
C LEU A 386 -8.32 6.94 -2.92
N LEU A 387 -7.81 7.88 -3.71
CA LEU A 387 -6.83 8.87 -3.25
C LEU A 387 -7.40 9.75 -2.14
N GLY A 388 -8.65 10.20 -2.29
CA GLY A 388 -9.33 11.02 -1.29
C GLY A 388 -9.55 10.26 0.03
N GLU A 389 -10.03 9.03 -0.04
CA GLU A 389 -10.21 8.15 1.12
C GLU A 389 -8.88 7.91 1.84
N LYS A 390 -7.80 7.63 1.10
CA LYS A 390 -6.44 7.51 1.67
C LYS A 390 -6.03 8.75 2.44
N LEU A 391 -6.17 9.93 1.84
CA LEU A 391 -5.68 11.19 2.41
C LEU A 391 -6.45 11.61 3.65
N ILE A 392 -7.78 11.54 3.60
CA ILE A 392 -8.68 12.07 4.64
C ILE A 392 -8.88 11.05 5.76
N LEU A 393 -8.99 9.79 5.40
CA LEU A 393 -9.22 8.69 6.34
C LEU A 393 -7.92 7.93 6.60
N THR A 394 -7.73 6.82 5.91
CA THR A 394 -6.49 6.05 5.90
C THR A 394 -6.37 5.26 4.60
N GLU A 395 -5.16 4.80 4.28
CA GLU A 395 -4.94 3.88 3.17
C GLU A 395 -5.65 2.52 3.37
N PHE A 396 -5.91 2.10 4.61
CA PHE A 396 -6.72 0.91 4.89
C PHE A 396 -8.11 1.00 4.30
N VAL A 397 -8.78 2.14 4.49
CA VAL A 397 -10.09 2.41 3.87
C VAL A 397 -9.97 2.40 2.36
N GLY A 398 -8.93 3.03 1.82
CA GLY A 398 -8.67 3.03 0.38
C GLY A 398 -8.48 1.62 -0.20
N TYR A 399 -7.68 0.76 0.45
CA TYR A 399 -7.48 -0.62 0.01
C TYR A 399 -8.73 -1.48 0.18
N GLN A 400 -9.51 -1.26 1.24
CA GLN A 400 -10.81 -1.94 1.40
C GLN A 400 -11.76 -1.55 0.27
N SER A 401 -11.90 -0.25 -0.03
CA SER A 401 -12.72 0.24 -1.14
C SER A 401 -12.22 -0.29 -2.49
N LEU A 402 -10.89 -0.35 -2.71
CA LEU A 402 -10.31 -0.94 -3.92
C LEU A 402 -10.69 -2.43 -4.04
N SER A 403 -10.60 -3.20 -2.95
CA SER A 403 -10.99 -4.62 -2.94
C SER A 403 -12.47 -4.80 -3.30
N GLU A 404 -13.36 -3.99 -2.71
CA GLU A 404 -14.80 -4.01 -3.01
C GLU A 404 -15.09 -3.65 -4.47
N MET A 405 -14.40 -2.63 -5.01
CA MET A 405 -14.52 -2.23 -6.43
C MET A 405 -14.03 -3.31 -7.39
N ILE A 406 -12.95 -4.04 -7.02
CA ILE A 406 -12.44 -5.18 -7.81
C ILE A 406 -13.47 -6.30 -7.82
N GLN A 407 -14.00 -6.67 -6.66
CA GLN A 407 -14.99 -7.77 -6.53
C GLN A 407 -16.31 -7.45 -7.24
N SER A 408 -16.74 -6.19 -7.22
CA SER A 408 -17.95 -5.74 -7.92
C SER A 408 -17.78 -5.53 -9.43
N GLY A 409 -16.56 -5.65 -9.98
CA GLY A 409 -16.30 -5.39 -11.39
C GLY A 409 -16.46 -3.92 -11.79
N ALA A 410 -16.21 -2.98 -10.88
CA ALA A 410 -16.49 -1.57 -11.10
C ALA A 410 -15.52 -0.89 -12.09
N PHE A 411 -14.31 -1.41 -12.27
CA PHE A 411 -13.31 -0.82 -13.16
C PHE A 411 -13.57 -1.17 -14.64
N ALA A 412 -13.51 -0.16 -15.49
CA ALA A 412 -13.59 -0.35 -16.93
C ALA A 412 -12.25 -0.86 -17.51
N ASN A 413 -11.13 -0.53 -16.88
CA ASN A 413 -9.80 -0.91 -17.36
C ASN A 413 -8.94 -1.52 -16.22
N PRO A 414 -8.41 -2.74 -16.38
CA PRO A 414 -7.55 -3.40 -15.38
C PRO A 414 -6.28 -2.63 -15.04
N LYS A 415 -5.76 -1.83 -15.97
CA LYS A 415 -4.64 -0.89 -15.73
C LYS A 415 -4.93 0.03 -14.54
N SER A 416 -6.17 0.49 -14.41
CA SER A 416 -6.60 1.37 -13.32
C SER A 416 -6.46 0.71 -11.95
N ILE A 417 -6.69 -0.61 -11.85
CA ILE A 417 -6.52 -1.39 -10.61
C ILE A 417 -5.05 -1.39 -10.19
N ILE A 418 -4.15 -1.70 -11.14
CA ILE A 418 -2.72 -1.71 -10.87
C ILE A 418 -2.26 -0.31 -10.45
N MET A 419 -2.65 0.73 -11.20
CA MET A 419 -2.27 2.11 -10.87
C MET A 419 -2.83 2.56 -9.52
N ALA A 420 -4.07 2.18 -9.18
CA ALA A 420 -4.67 2.44 -7.87
C ALA A 420 -3.85 1.83 -6.73
N THR A 421 -3.28 0.63 -6.93
CA THR A 421 -2.40 -0.01 -5.95
C THR A 421 -1.18 0.86 -5.62
N TYR A 422 -0.59 1.53 -6.64
CA TYR A 422 0.53 2.46 -6.43
C TYR A 422 0.08 3.81 -5.85
N VAL A 423 -1.07 4.34 -6.27
CA VAL A 423 -1.67 5.56 -5.69
C VAL A 423 -1.94 5.40 -4.20
N LEU A 424 -2.40 4.22 -3.79
CA LEU A 424 -2.69 3.91 -2.39
C LEU A 424 -1.43 3.60 -1.57
N CYS A 425 -0.28 3.32 -2.19
CA CYS A 425 0.95 3.00 -1.48
C CYS A 425 1.35 4.09 -0.47
N GLY A 426 1.75 3.65 0.73
CA GLY A 426 2.26 4.50 1.81
C GLY A 426 1.19 5.10 2.72
N PHE A 427 1.64 5.46 3.91
CA PHE A 427 0.83 6.01 5.01
C PHE A 427 0.55 7.50 4.87
N ALA A 428 0.36 8.00 3.63
CA ALA A 428 0.13 9.40 3.36
C ALA A 428 -1.31 9.83 3.71
N ASN A 429 -1.57 10.05 5.00
CA ASN A 429 -2.84 10.52 5.54
C ASN A 429 -2.63 11.49 6.72
N PHE A 430 -3.68 12.22 7.11
CA PHE A 430 -3.60 13.20 8.20
C PHE A 430 -3.24 12.57 9.56
N ALA A 431 -3.71 11.35 9.84
CA ALA A 431 -3.41 10.67 11.10
C ALA A 431 -1.91 10.35 11.21
N SER A 432 -1.26 9.99 10.10
CA SER A 432 0.17 9.69 10.05
C SER A 432 1.05 10.88 10.41
N VAL A 433 0.61 12.10 10.14
CA VAL A 433 1.32 13.32 10.61
C VAL A 433 1.38 13.33 12.14
N GLY A 434 0.26 13.07 12.80
CA GLY A 434 0.19 12.97 14.26
C GLY A 434 1.03 11.82 14.82
N ILE A 435 0.96 10.65 14.16
CA ILE A 435 1.74 9.46 14.54
C ILE A 435 3.24 9.75 14.48
N GLN A 436 3.73 10.43 13.44
CA GLN A 436 5.15 10.78 13.34
C GLN A 436 5.57 11.84 14.34
N ILE A 437 4.77 12.88 14.56
CA ILE A 437 5.06 13.89 15.60
C ILE A 437 5.14 13.24 16.98
N GLY A 438 4.23 12.30 17.28
CA GLY A 438 4.23 11.55 18.52
C GLY A 438 5.39 10.56 18.63
N GLY A 439 5.56 9.69 17.61
CA GLY A 439 6.56 8.61 17.59
C GLY A 439 7.98 9.14 17.49
N VAL A 440 8.31 9.84 16.40
CA VAL A 440 9.66 10.41 16.20
C VAL A 440 9.98 11.51 17.23
N GLY A 441 8.97 12.34 17.56
CA GLY A 441 9.12 13.36 18.59
C GLY A 441 9.23 12.80 20.02
N GLY A 442 8.81 11.53 20.24
CA GLY A 442 9.09 10.79 21.48
C GLY A 442 10.55 10.38 21.59
N ILE A 443 11.17 10.01 20.45
CA ILE A 443 12.60 9.66 20.36
C ILE A 443 13.48 10.92 20.51
N ALA A 444 13.11 12.02 19.84
CA ALA A 444 13.85 13.27 19.82
C ALA A 444 12.94 14.48 20.14
N PRO A 445 12.71 14.76 21.43
CA PRO A 445 11.79 15.85 21.84
C PRO A 445 12.17 17.23 21.29
N ASN A 446 13.46 17.49 21.07
CA ASN A 446 13.97 18.73 20.48
C ASN A 446 13.57 18.93 19.00
N GLN A 447 13.20 17.85 18.30
CA GLN A 447 12.74 17.90 16.92
C GLN A 447 11.22 18.06 16.78
N LYS A 448 10.42 17.96 17.86
CA LYS A 448 8.96 18.14 17.80
C LYS A 448 8.51 19.41 17.07
N PRO A 449 9.13 20.58 17.29
CA PRO A 449 8.77 21.78 16.53
C PRO A 449 8.99 21.64 15.02
N THR A 450 10.11 21.01 14.61
CA THR A 450 10.42 20.74 13.20
C THR A 450 9.42 19.76 12.58
N LEU A 451 9.15 18.65 13.29
CA LEU A 451 8.18 17.63 12.86
C LEU A 451 6.79 18.24 12.66
N SER A 452 6.33 19.07 13.61
CA SER A 452 5.04 19.76 13.52
C SER A 452 5.01 20.76 12.36
N ALA A 453 6.06 21.56 12.18
CA ALA A 453 6.14 22.55 11.10
C ALA A 453 6.14 21.90 9.70
N TYR A 454 6.67 20.68 9.59
CA TYR A 454 6.83 19.99 8.31
C TYR A 454 5.75 18.90 8.03
N GLY A 455 4.91 18.59 9.00
CA GLY A 455 3.93 17.52 8.91
C GLY A 455 3.10 17.53 7.63
N PHE A 456 2.42 18.65 7.34
CA PHE A 456 1.61 18.79 6.13
C PHE A 456 2.45 18.81 4.83
N ARG A 457 3.69 19.35 4.86
CA ARG A 457 4.56 19.29 3.69
C ARG A 457 5.04 17.87 3.41
N SER A 458 5.33 17.13 4.46
CA SER A 458 5.71 15.72 4.32
C SER A 458 4.54 14.85 3.85
N LEU A 459 3.32 15.13 4.31
CA LEU A 459 2.10 14.51 3.80
C LEU A 459 1.89 14.78 2.30
N LEU A 460 2.00 16.05 1.88
CA LEU A 460 1.99 16.42 0.46
C LEU A 460 3.11 15.68 -0.28
N GLY A 461 4.32 15.68 0.26
CA GLY A 461 5.47 15.00 -0.33
C GLY A 461 5.21 13.51 -0.55
N ALA A 462 4.73 12.80 0.45
CA ALA A 462 4.42 11.38 0.36
C ALA A 462 3.29 11.08 -0.65
N THR A 463 2.28 11.94 -0.72
CA THR A 463 1.23 11.84 -1.74
C THR A 463 1.81 11.98 -3.15
N LEU A 464 2.68 12.98 -3.37
CA LEU A 464 3.35 13.19 -4.65
C LEU A 464 4.26 12.02 -5.03
N VAL A 465 4.90 11.35 -4.06
CA VAL A 465 5.70 10.12 -4.27
C VAL A 465 4.83 8.98 -4.79
N ALA A 466 3.67 8.74 -4.17
CA ALA A 466 2.74 7.71 -4.61
C ALA A 466 2.22 7.97 -6.03
N LEU A 467 1.83 9.23 -6.33
CA LEU A 467 1.40 9.66 -7.66
C LEU A 467 2.53 9.55 -8.70
N MET A 468 3.77 9.85 -8.32
CA MET A 468 4.96 9.70 -9.17
C MET A 468 5.18 8.23 -9.53
N SER A 469 5.10 7.32 -8.57
CA SER A 469 5.21 5.88 -8.79
C SER A 469 4.09 5.37 -9.71
N ALA A 470 2.85 5.81 -9.47
CA ALA A 470 1.71 5.47 -10.33
C ALA A 470 1.88 5.99 -11.76
N ALA A 471 2.39 7.23 -11.94
CA ALA A 471 2.65 7.80 -13.26
C ALA A 471 3.73 7.01 -14.03
N MET A 472 4.83 6.62 -13.35
CA MET A 472 5.88 5.81 -13.96
C MET A 472 5.36 4.43 -14.40
N ILE A 473 4.58 3.76 -13.56
CA ILE A 473 3.98 2.47 -13.89
C ILE A 473 2.93 2.62 -15.00
N GLY A 474 2.12 3.68 -14.95
CA GLY A 474 1.11 3.98 -15.96
C GLY A 474 1.68 4.22 -17.37
N MET A 475 2.95 4.63 -17.50
CA MET A 475 3.66 4.70 -18.78
C MET A 475 4.03 3.34 -19.37
N LEU A 476 4.22 2.34 -18.52
CA LEU A 476 4.79 1.05 -18.87
C LEU A 476 3.74 -0.06 -19.07
N ILE A 477 2.52 0.18 -18.61
CA ILE A 477 1.38 -0.75 -18.73
C ILE A 477 0.35 -0.13 -19.68
N VAL A 478 -0.21 -0.93 -20.58
CA VAL A 478 -1.27 -0.53 -21.53
C VAL A 478 -2.60 -1.17 -21.17
#